data_4af3bc78633f5a213a55abc92aeca15e
#
_entry.id   4af3bc78633f5a213a55abc92aeca15e
#
_cell.length_a   1.000
_cell.length_b   1.000
_cell.length_c   1.000
_cell.angle_alpha   90.00
_cell.angle_beta   90.00
_cell.angle_gamma   90.00
#
_symmetry.space_group_name_H-M   'P 1'
#
loop_
_entity.id
_entity.type
_entity.pdbx_description
1 polymer ?
#
loop_
_entity_poly.entity_id
_entity_poly.type
_entity_poly.pdbx_seq_one_letter_code
_entity_poly.pdbx_strand_id
1 'polypeptide(L)'
;LLFMDVLAFSAFLQNPDHTEKHLLELENSIRTVVSKALNSKSKKNNYHESLIKLLEASLRLSKSKNNSYDALNLSQFSETERFYLLDLACMATWNDFKIDRGEQEFFREFSKKFKLSQSVIKKAINSLNVFYRNYKNDISLLSTQNLAKRLYDHSTTVVKKLITRNSKHLYQELKESKDLVKLLTESTLRDLSEKEQEQMQEQMMDIIKSIPSLAIFMLPGGAILLPIFIKFIPKLLPSAFDENRIEEE
;
A
#
# COMPACT_ATOMS: atom_id res chain seq x y z
N LEU A 1 7.68 6.68 -5.95
CA LEU A 1 7.01 6.72 -7.26
C LEU A 1 8.06 6.83 -8.38
N LEU A 2 8.86 7.89 -8.47
CA LEU A 2 9.83 8.09 -9.55
C LEU A 2 10.74 6.87 -9.80
N PHE A 3 11.22 6.22 -8.76
CA PHE A 3 12.06 5.02 -8.91
C PHE A 3 11.27 3.83 -9.45
N MET A 4 9.99 3.69 -9.09
CA MET A 4 9.10 2.71 -9.68
C MET A 4 8.90 2.94 -11.18
N ASP A 5 8.78 4.19 -11.61
CA ASP A 5 8.65 4.53 -13.03
C ASP A 5 9.93 4.14 -13.80
N VAL A 6 11.11 4.34 -13.20
CA VAL A 6 12.39 3.90 -13.78
C VAL A 6 12.46 2.38 -13.89
N LEU A 7 12.05 1.65 -12.86
CA LEU A 7 12.02 0.18 -12.89
C LEU A 7 11.00 -0.33 -13.92
N ALA A 8 9.82 0.31 -13.98
CA ALA A 8 8.80 0.03 -14.99
C ALA A 8 9.32 0.20 -16.41
N PHE A 9 9.99 1.32 -16.67
CA PHE A 9 10.57 1.59 -17.98
C PHE A 9 11.68 0.60 -18.32
N SER A 10 12.53 0.24 -17.36
CA SER A 10 13.55 -0.78 -17.54
C SER A 10 12.96 -2.15 -17.88
N ALA A 11 11.88 -2.56 -17.20
CA ALA A 11 11.17 -3.79 -17.48
C ALA A 11 10.50 -3.77 -18.87
N PHE A 12 9.90 -2.63 -19.23
CA PHE A 12 9.29 -2.42 -20.56
C PHE A 12 10.32 -2.56 -21.69
N LEU A 13 11.51 -2.00 -21.55
CA LEU A 13 12.57 -2.14 -22.55
C LEU A 13 13.05 -3.58 -22.72
N GLN A 14 12.94 -4.41 -21.68
CA GLN A 14 13.33 -5.82 -21.72
C GLN A 14 12.24 -6.72 -22.31
N ASN A 15 11.00 -6.50 -21.87
CA ASN A 15 9.84 -7.30 -22.30
C ASN A 15 8.53 -6.49 -22.15
N PRO A 16 8.09 -5.79 -23.20
CA PRO A 16 6.89 -4.96 -23.18
C PRO A 16 5.62 -5.71 -22.76
N ASP A 17 5.45 -6.93 -23.25
CA ASP A 17 4.23 -7.73 -23.04
C ASP A 17 4.06 -8.22 -21.59
N HIS A 18 5.14 -8.27 -20.82
CA HIS A 18 5.13 -8.73 -19.42
C HIS A 18 5.24 -7.60 -18.40
N THR A 19 5.39 -6.36 -18.84
CA THR A 19 5.65 -5.21 -17.97
C THR A 19 4.56 -5.00 -16.94
N GLU A 20 3.29 -5.00 -17.36
CA GLU A 20 2.16 -4.78 -16.45
C GLU A 20 2.10 -5.83 -15.35
N LYS A 21 2.24 -7.11 -15.72
CA LYS A 21 2.27 -8.21 -14.75
C LYS A 21 3.43 -8.07 -13.77
N HIS A 22 4.62 -7.77 -14.28
CA HIS A 22 5.82 -7.57 -13.47
C HIS A 22 5.65 -6.43 -12.47
N LEU A 23 5.06 -5.31 -12.89
CA LEU A 23 4.78 -4.18 -12.02
C LEU A 23 3.78 -4.51 -10.92
N LEU A 24 2.72 -5.23 -11.24
CA LEU A 24 1.74 -5.70 -10.24
C LEU A 24 2.40 -6.62 -9.20
N GLU A 25 3.29 -7.50 -9.63
CA GLU A 25 4.04 -8.39 -8.74
C GLU A 25 5.05 -7.61 -7.88
N LEU A 26 5.74 -6.61 -8.43
CA LEU A 26 6.64 -5.75 -7.68
C LEU A 26 5.88 -4.90 -6.65
N GLU A 27 4.76 -4.29 -7.04
CA GLU A 27 3.90 -3.52 -6.15
C GLU A 27 3.36 -4.38 -5.00
N ASN A 28 2.91 -5.60 -5.30
CA ASN A 28 2.47 -6.55 -4.29
C ASN A 28 3.60 -6.92 -3.33
N SER A 29 4.81 -7.13 -3.87
CA SER A 29 6.00 -7.42 -3.06
C SER A 29 6.38 -6.26 -2.15
N ILE A 30 6.28 -5.02 -2.63
CA ILE A 30 6.51 -3.81 -1.80
C ILE A 30 5.53 -3.80 -0.62
N ARG A 31 4.23 -3.96 -0.87
CA ARG A 31 3.21 -3.97 0.19
C ARG A 31 3.46 -5.07 1.21
N THR A 32 3.76 -6.26 0.74
CA THR A 32 4.01 -7.44 1.58
C THR A 32 5.28 -7.29 2.41
N VAL A 33 6.39 -6.83 1.81
CA VAL A 33 7.66 -6.60 2.50
C VAL A 33 7.52 -5.51 3.55
N VAL A 34 6.91 -4.38 3.20
CA VAL A 34 6.73 -3.25 4.13
C VAL A 34 5.80 -3.64 5.27
N SER A 35 4.70 -4.35 5.00
CA SER A 35 3.81 -4.87 6.05
C SER A 35 4.55 -5.82 7.00
N LYS A 36 5.33 -6.78 6.48
CA LYS A 36 6.12 -7.72 7.29
C LYS A 36 7.18 -6.97 8.12
N ALA A 37 7.87 -5.99 7.53
CA ALA A 37 8.86 -5.15 8.22
C ALA A 37 8.23 -4.36 9.38
N LEU A 38 7.10 -3.71 9.15
CA LEU A 38 6.37 -2.99 10.21
C LEU A 38 5.87 -3.93 11.30
N ASN A 39 5.41 -5.13 10.91
CA ASN A 39 4.93 -6.13 11.86
C ASN A 39 6.05 -6.73 12.73
N SER A 40 7.30 -6.72 12.26
CA SER A 40 8.45 -7.24 13.02
C SER A 40 8.84 -6.37 14.22
N LYS A 41 8.41 -5.11 14.27
CA LYS A 41 8.70 -4.21 15.38
C LYS A 41 8.18 -4.73 16.71
N SER A 42 9.03 -4.76 17.74
CA SER A 42 8.65 -5.16 19.09
C SER A 42 7.71 -4.15 19.75
N LYS A 43 7.86 -2.85 19.43
CA LYS A 43 6.98 -1.78 19.91
C LYS A 43 6.33 -1.07 18.73
N LYS A 44 5.01 -1.19 18.62
CA LYS A 44 4.21 -0.51 17.62
C LYS A 44 3.45 0.65 18.27
N ASN A 45 3.32 1.76 17.55
CA ASN A 45 2.42 2.84 17.92
C ASN A 45 1.16 2.78 17.03
N ASN A 46 0.13 3.54 17.37
CA ASN A 46 -1.15 3.56 16.66
C ASN A 46 -1.01 3.85 15.15
N TYR A 47 0.03 4.59 14.75
CA TYR A 47 0.28 4.89 13.33
C TYR A 47 0.90 3.71 12.59
N HIS A 48 1.79 2.95 13.23
CA HIS A 48 2.31 1.70 12.68
C HIS A 48 1.16 0.71 12.45
N GLU A 49 0.29 0.53 13.44
CA GLU A 49 -0.88 -0.34 13.31
C GLU A 49 -1.84 0.12 12.21
N SER A 50 -2.09 1.44 12.12
CA SER A 50 -2.93 2.00 11.06
C SER A 50 -2.35 1.78 9.67
N LEU A 51 -1.02 1.92 9.53
CA LEU A 51 -0.33 1.68 8.25
C LEU A 51 -0.32 0.19 7.91
N ILE A 52 -0.09 -0.70 8.87
CA ILE A 52 -0.18 -2.15 8.68
C ILE A 52 -1.58 -2.53 8.19
N LYS A 53 -2.63 -2.09 8.88
CA LYS A 53 -4.03 -2.34 8.48
C LYS A 53 -4.32 -1.82 7.08
N LEU A 54 -3.79 -0.65 6.72
CA LEU A 54 -3.93 -0.07 5.39
C LEU A 54 -3.26 -0.96 4.32
N LEU A 55 -2.03 -1.39 4.56
CA LEU A 55 -1.29 -2.26 3.64
C LEU A 55 -1.98 -3.62 3.47
N GLU A 56 -2.40 -4.24 4.56
CA GLU A 56 -3.13 -5.51 4.54
C GLU A 56 -4.47 -5.39 3.80
N ALA A 57 -5.23 -4.32 4.03
CA ALA A 57 -6.45 -4.05 3.29
C ALA A 57 -6.16 -3.85 1.79
N SER A 58 -5.08 -3.15 1.43
CA SER A 58 -4.70 -2.98 0.02
C SER A 58 -4.26 -4.29 -0.64
N LEU A 59 -3.66 -5.21 0.11
CA LEU A 59 -3.32 -6.55 -0.36
C LEU A 59 -4.58 -7.39 -0.62
N ARG A 60 -5.59 -7.32 0.25
CA ARG A 60 -6.89 -7.98 0.03
C ARG A 60 -7.62 -7.45 -1.21
N LEU A 61 -7.47 -6.17 -1.53
CA LEU A 61 -8.04 -5.55 -2.72
C LEU A 61 -7.24 -5.82 -4.01
N SER A 62 -6.07 -6.42 -3.89
CA SER A 62 -5.21 -6.74 -5.05
C SER A 62 -5.70 -7.98 -5.78
N LYS A 63 -5.63 -7.98 -7.12
CA LYS A 63 -5.88 -9.15 -7.96
C LYS A 63 -4.83 -10.26 -7.81
N SER A 64 -3.76 -10.03 -7.07
CA SER A 64 -2.70 -11.02 -6.86
C SER A 64 -3.16 -12.11 -5.89
N LYS A 65 -3.09 -13.36 -6.33
CA LYS A 65 -3.40 -14.54 -5.49
C LYS A 65 -2.34 -14.82 -4.42
N ASN A 66 -1.14 -14.23 -4.52
CA ASN A 66 0.00 -14.50 -3.66
C ASN A 66 0.29 -13.28 -2.75
N ASN A 67 -0.57 -13.05 -1.76
CA ASN A 67 -0.45 -11.91 -0.84
C ASN A 67 0.36 -12.21 0.42
N SER A 68 1.05 -13.35 0.47
CA SER A 68 1.88 -13.78 1.61
C SER A 68 3.36 -13.50 1.36
N TYR A 69 4.07 -13.06 2.41
CA TYR A 69 5.53 -12.91 2.36
C TYR A 69 6.24 -14.21 1.95
N ASP A 70 5.75 -15.35 2.42
CA ASP A 70 6.34 -16.66 2.12
C ASP A 70 6.14 -17.07 0.67
N ALA A 71 5.05 -16.65 0.05
CA ALA A 71 4.70 -16.93 -1.34
C ALA A 71 5.44 -16.04 -2.37
N LEU A 72 6.18 -15.00 -1.95
CA LEU A 72 6.91 -14.13 -2.86
C LEU A 72 7.92 -14.91 -3.70
N ASN A 73 7.76 -14.88 -5.02
CA ASN A 73 8.72 -15.45 -5.95
C ASN A 73 9.80 -14.43 -6.30
N LEU A 74 11.01 -14.68 -5.85
CA LEU A 74 12.13 -13.75 -5.96
C LEU A 74 12.99 -13.95 -7.19
N SER A 75 12.82 -15.06 -7.90
CA SER A 75 13.61 -15.37 -9.09
C SER A 75 13.33 -14.40 -10.25
N GLN A 76 12.20 -13.71 -10.19
CA GLN A 76 11.75 -12.74 -11.20
C GLN A 76 12.30 -11.32 -10.98
N PHE A 77 12.86 -11.04 -9.79
CA PHE A 77 13.36 -9.70 -9.47
C PHE A 77 14.85 -9.57 -9.77
N SER A 78 15.19 -8.50 -10.48
CA SER A 78 16.56 -8.06 -10.71
C SER A 78 17.25 -7.74 -9.38
N GLU A 79 18.58 -7.64 -9.40
CA GLU A 79 19.34 -7.24 -8.21
C GLU A 79 18.93 -5.83 -7.72
N THR A 80 18.70 -4.91 -8.64
CA THR A 80 18.24 -3.54 -8.33
C THR A 80 16.89 -3.53 -7.62
N GLU A 81 15.93 -4.34 -8.07
CA GLU A 81 14.62 -4.45 -7.43
C GLU A 81 14.71 -5.06 -6.03
N ARG A 82 15.58 -6.05 -5.83
CA ARG A 82 15.83 -6.62 -4.51
C ARG A 82 16.45 -5.61 -3.56
N PHE A 83 17.38 -4.78 -4.03
CA PHE A 83 17.91 -3.67 -3.24
C PHE A 83 16.86 -2.62 -2.93
N TYR A 84 16.00 -2.30 -3.88
CA TYR A 84 14.89 -1.39 -3.64
C TYR A 84 13.93 -1.90 -2.56
N LEU A 85 13.58 -3.18 -2.59
CA LEU A 85 12.77 -3.82 -1.55
C LEU A 85 13.48 -3.79 -0.18
N LEU A 86 14.81 -3.96 -0.15
CA LEU A 86 15.61 -3.82 1.06
C LEU A 86 15.58 -2.40 1.61
N ASP A 87 15.74 -1.39 0.77
CA ASP A 87 15.71 0.01 1.19
C ASP A 87 14.34 0.37 1.78
N LEU A 88 13.24 -0.08 1.15
CA LEU A 88 11.90 0.10 1.70
C LEU A 88 11.70 -0.62 3.04
N ALA A 89 12.24 -1.83 3.19
CA ALA A 89 12.22 -2.56 4.46
C ALA A 89 13.00 -1.81 5.54
N CYS A 90 14.19 -1.30 5.20
CA CYS A 90 15.00 -0.47 6.12
C CYS A 90 14.25 0.81 6.53
N MET A 91 13.58 1.48 5.58
CA MET A 91 12.78 2.66 5.89
C MET A 91 11.57 2.34 6.77
N ALA A 92 10.93 1.19 6.57
CA ALA A 92 9.78 0.76 7.37
C ALA A 92 10.16 0.40 8.82
N THR A 93 11.31 -0.20 9.02
CA THR A 93 11.84 -0.53 10.36
C THR A 93 12.50 0.67 11.04
N TRP A 94 12.88 1.68 10.25
CA TRP A 94 13.62 2.82 10.78
C TRP A 94 12.78 3.67 11.75
N ASN A 95 13.26 3.87 12.99
CA ASN A 95 12.57 4.71 13.98
C ASN A 95 13.54 5.54 14.84
N ASP A 96 14.58 4.93 15.41
CA ASP A 96 15.44 5.53 16.41
C ASP A 96 16.93 5.16 16.28
N PHE A 97 17.38 4.78 15.08
CA PHE A 97 18.72 4.28 14.78
C PHE A 97 19.08 2.94 15.45
N LYS A 98 18.13 2.30 16.12
CA LYS A 98 18.31 1.01 16.77
C LYS A 98 17.39 -0.01 16.14
N ILE A 99 17.97 -1.15 15.80
CA ILE A 99 17.21 -2.30 15.32
C ILE A 99 16.93 -3.18 16.52
N ASP A 100 15.65 -3.41 16.80
CA ASP A 100 15.24 -4.30 17.86
C ASP A 100 15.38 -5.79 17.49
N ARG A 101 15.11 -6.69 18.43
CA ARG A 101 15.26 -8.13 18.22
C ARG A 101 14.35 -8.67 17.12
N GLY A 102 13.09 -8.21 17.04
CA GLY A 102 12.15 -8.62 16.01
C GLY A 102 12.58 -8.16 14.62
N GLU A 103 13.06 -6.93 14.51
CA GLU A 103 13.61 -6.37 13.27
C GLU A 103 14.90 -7.10 12.84
N GLN A 104 15.76 -7.50 13.78
CA GLN A 104 16.95 -8.31 13.47
C GLN A 104 16.56 -9.68 12.90
N GLU A 105 15.53 -10.30 13.45
CA GLU A 105 15.01 -11.58 12.98
C GLU A 105 14.41 -11.45 11.59
N PHE A 106 13.61 -10.42 11.34
CA PHE A 106 13.09 -10.07 10.03
C PHE A 106 14.21 -9.91 8.99
N PHE A 107 15.26 -9.11 9.28
CA PHE A 107 16.36 -8.93 8.33
C PHE A 107 17.18 -10.20 8.09
N ARG A 108 17.23 -11.12 9.06
CA ARG A 108 17.84 -12.43 8.87
C ARG A 108 17.03 -13.29 7.89
N GLU A 109 15.70 -13.31 8.05
CA GLU A 109 14.79 -13.98 7.12
C GLU A 109 14.85 -13.34 5.74
N PHE A 110 14.82 -12.02 5.67
CA PHE A 110 14.92 -11.24 4.44
C PHE A 110 16.21 -11.57 3.67
N SER A 111 17.35 -11.57 4.36
CA SER A 111 18.66 -11.90 3.79
C SER A 111 18.64 -13.28 3.12
N LYS A 112 18.11 -14.29 3.81
CA LYS A 112 18.01 -15.66 3.27
C LYS A 112 17.09 -15.71 2.06
N LYS A 113 15.90 -15.10 2.18
CA LYS A 113 14.88 -15.13 1.15
C LYS A 113 15.33 -14.39 -0.11
N PHE A 114 15.89 -13.19 0.03
CA PHE A 114 16.32 -12.35 -1.09
C PHE A 114 17.74 -12.64 -1.57
N LYS A 115 18.40 -13.69 -1.02
CA LYS A 115 19.78 -14.08 -1.34
C LYS A 115 20.75 -12.90 -1.26
N LEU A 116 20.56 -12.04 -0.26
CA LEU A 116 21.43 -10.91 0.03
C LEU A 116 22.32 -11.24 1.23
N SER A 117 23.60 -10.86 1.17
CA SER A 117 24.50 -11.11 2.29
C SER A 117 24.17 -10.21 3.49
N GLN A 118 24.49 -10.65 4.70
CA GLN A 118 24.31 -9.85 5.91
C GLN A 118 25.12 -8.53 5.87
N SER A 119 26.23 -8.51 5.15
CA SER A 119 27.03 -7.29 4.94
C SER A 119 26.26 -6.25 4.11
N VAL A 120 25.52 -6.67 3.10
CA VAL A 120 24.66 -5.80 2.28
C VAL A 120 23.55 -5.21 3.15
N ILE A 121 22.88 -6.01 3.97
CA ILE A 121 21.83 -5.54 4.91
C ILE A 121 22.41 -4.47 5.86
N LYS A 122 23.55 -4.76 6.49
CA LYS A 122 24.21 -3.80 7.39
C LYS A 122 24.60 -2.51 6.67
N LYS A 123 25.08 -2.60 5.43
CA LYS A 123 25.44 -1.44 4.61
C LYS A 123 24.21 -0.60 4.29
N ALA A 124 23.10 -1.19 3.90
CA ALA A 124 21.84 -0.49 3.60
C ALA A 124 21.33 0.28 4.83
N ILE A 125 21.26 -0.38 6.01
CA ILE A 125 20.86 0.22 7.27
C ILE A 125 21.78 1.41 7.63
N ASN A 126 23.09 1.23 7.50
CA ASN A 126 24.05 2.30 7.80
C ASN A 126 23.91 3.47 6.82
N SER A 127 23.73 3.20 5.53
CA SER A 127 23.50 4.23 4.52
C SER A 127 22.26 5.05 4.80
N LEU A 128 21.16 4.41 5.22
CA LEU A 128 19.94 5.09 5.63
C LEU A 128 20.19 5.99 6.86
N ASN A 129 20.93 5.50 7.84
CA ASN A 129 21.26 6.28 9.05
C ASN A 129 22.12 7.51 8.70
N VAL A 130 23.10 7.37 7.80
CA VAL A 130 23.93 8.47 7.33
C VAL A 130 23.09 9.48 6.54
N PHE A 131 22.26 9.00 5.63
CA PHE A 131 21.34 9.83 4.85
C PHE A 131 20.43 10.65 5.78
N TYR A 132 19.79 10.01 6.74
CA TYR A 132 18.94 10.71 7.70
C TYR A 132 19.70 11.79 8.49
N ARG A 133 20.87 11.45 9.05
CA ARG A 133 21.66 12.42 9.83
C ARG A 133 21.99 13.67 9.00
N ASN A 134 22.31 13.48 7.73
CA ASN A 134 22.72 14.57 6.85
C ASN A 134 21.53 15.44 6.39
N TYR A 135 20.35 14.82 6.13
CA TYR A 135 19.25 15.47 5.42
C TYR A 135 17.96 15.64 6.23
N LYS A 136 17.93 15.25 7.51
CA LYS A 136 16.71 15.34 8.34
C LYS A 136 16.13 16.74 8.45
N ASN A 137 16.97 17.78 8.37
CA ASN A 137 16.53 19.17 8.46
C ASN A 137 16.08 19.73 7.10
N ASP A 138 16.60 19.19 6.01
CA ASP A 138 16.34 19.67 4.65
C ASP A 138 15.11 18.99 4.05
N ILE A 139 14.85 17.75 4.44
CA ILE A 139 13.73 16.95 3.94
C ILE A 139 12.61 16.96 4.97
N SER A 140 11.56 17.71 4.69
CA SER A 140 10.38 17.84 5.55
C SER A 140 9.77 16.48 5.98
N LEU A 141 9.86 15.44 5.12
CA LEU A 141 9.42 14.09 5.45
C LEU A 141 10.25 13.46 6.58
N LEU A 142 11.53 13.77 6.67
CA LEU A 142 12.46 13.23 7.66
C LEU A 142 12.50 14.03 8.96
N SER A 143 11.98 15.26 8.96
CA SER A 143 12.01 16.15 10.14
C SER A 143 11.11 15.70 11.29
N THR A 144 10.24 14.70 11.07
CA THR A 144 9.37 14.12 12.12
C THR A 144 9.87 12.76 12.56
N GLN A 145 9.77 12.53 13.88
CA GLN A 145 10.13 11.24 14.50
C GLN A 145 9.24 10.06 14.10
N ASN A 146 8.16 10.30 13.32
CA ASN A 146 7.22 9.24 12.95
C ASN A 146 6.85 9.30 11.47
N LEU A 147 7.65 8.61 10.65
CA LEU A 147 7.44 8.49 9.21
C LEU A 147 6.09 7.83 8.89
N ALA A 148 5.69 6.80 9.64
CA ALA A 148 4.42 6.11 9.45
C ALA A 148 3.22 7.05 9.63
N LYS A 149 3.27 7.92 10.65
CA LYS A 149 2.26 8.96 10.86
C LYS A 149 2.16 9.87 9.63
N ARG A 150 3.27 10.40 9.17
CA ARG A 150 3.28 11.33 8.03
C ARG A 150 2.76 10.70 6.75
N LEU A 151 3.17 9.47 6.46
CA LEU A 151 2.68 8.76 5.29
C LEU A 151 1.17 8.55 5.37
N TYR A 152 0.66 8.13 6.53
CA TYR A 152 -0.77 7.94 6.74
C TYR A 152 -1.56 9.25 6.63
N ASP A 153 -1.11 10.32 7.29
CA ASP A 153 -1.76 11.62 7.30
C ASP A 153 -1.75 12.26 5.90
N HIS A 154 -0.61 12.17 5.20
CA HIS A 154 -0.49 12.65 3.83
C HIS A 154 -1.42 11.90 2.87
N SER A 155 -1.42 10.58 2.92
CA SER A 155 -2.30 9.73 2.11
C SER A 155 -3.77 10.05 2.38
N THR A 156 -4.14 10.19 3.65
CA THR A 156 -5.50 10.59 4.06
C THR A 156 -5.88 11.96 3.50
N THR A 157 -4.96 12.92 3.54
CA THR A 157 -5.19 14.27 3.03
C THR A 157 -5.38 14.28 1.51
N VAL A 158 -4.55 13.53 0.78
CA VAL A 158 -4.66 13.39 -0.68
C VAL A 158 -6.02 12.78 -1.04
N VAL A 159 -6.38 11.66 -0.41
CA VAL A 159 -7.67 10.99 -0.67
C VAL A 159 -8.85 11.90 -0.35
N LYS A 160 -8.86 12.58 0.80
CA LYS A 160 -9.91 13.54 1.15
C LYS A 160 -10.07 14.64 0.09
N LYS A 161 -8.97 15.22 -0.38
CA LYS A 161 -9.00 16.25 -1.45
C LYS A 161 -9.61 15.70 -2.73
N LEU A 162 -9.24 14.48 -3.14
CA LEU A 162 -9.79 13.84 -4.35
C LEU A 162 -11.30 13.63 -4.21
N ILE A 163 -11.75 13.10 -3.08
CA ILE A 163 -13.16 12.87 -2.78
C ILE A 163 -13.93 14.20 -2.78
N THR A 164 -13.46 15.22 -2.07
CA THR A 164 -14.14 16.50 -1.97
C THR A 164 -14.25 17.19 -3.34
N ARG A 165 -13.21 17.15 -4.16
CA ARG A 165 -13.21 17.72 -5.51
C ARG A 165 -14.17 17.03 -6.47
N ASN A 166 -14.42 15.73 -6.26
CA ASN A 166 -15.25 14.92 -7.14
C ASN A 166 -16.56 14.47 -6.48
N SER A 167 -16.93 15.07 -5.35
CA SER A 167 -18.05 14.59 -4.51
C SER A 167 -19.37 14.45 -5.27
N LYS A 168 -19.70 15.39 -6.18
CA LYS A 168 -20.93 15.34 -6.98
C LYS A 168 -20.95 14.15 -7.93
N HIS A 169 -19.86 13.93 -8.69
CA HIS A 169 -19.73 12.80 -9.60
C HIS A 169 -19.71 11.47 -8.85
N LEU A 170 -18.91 11.39 -7.79
CA LEU A 170 -18.88 10.20 -6.92
C LEU A 170 -20.23 9.86 -6.34
N TYR A 171 -20.98 10.88 -5.90
CA TYR A 171 -22.33 10.67 -5.37
C TYR A 171 -23.26 10.09 -6.43
N GLN A 172 -23.25 10.60 -7.65
CA GLN A 172 -24.06 10.10 -8.76
C GLN A 172 -23.71 8.66 -9.11
N GLU A 173 -22.46 8.37 -9.36
CA GLU A 173 -21.97 7.01 -9.69
C GLU A 173 -22.30 5.98 -8.60
N LEU A 174 -22.07 6.35 -7.33
CA LEU A 174 -22.37 5.45 -6.21
C LEU A 174 -23.87 5.25 -6.00
N LYS A 175 -24.70 6.27 -6.24
CA LYS A 175 -26.16 6.15 -6.16
C LYS A 175 -26.71 5.21 -7.22
N GLU A 176 -26.07 5.15 -8.39
CA GLU A 176 -26.44 4.25 -9.48
C GLU A 176 -25.91 2.82 -9.26
N SER A 177 -24.89 2.66 -8.42
CA SER A 177 -24.20 1.39 -8.14
C SER A 177 -24.53 0.84 -6.74
N LYS A 178 -25.82 0.51 -6.49
CA LYS A 178 -26.29 0.01 -5.18
C LYS A 178 -25.52 -1.22 -4.70
N ASP A 179 -25.22 -2.16 -5.61
CA ASP A 179 -24.49 -3.39 -5.29
C ASP A 179 -23.06 -3.07 -4.82
N LEU A 180 -22.39 -2.09 -5.44
CA LEU A 180 -21.07 -1.65 -4.99
C LEU A 180 -21.14 -1.06 -3.59
N VAL A 181 -22.13 -0.20 -3.30
CA VAL A 181 -22.31 0.40 -1.97
C VAL A 181 -22.52 -0.69 -0.92
N LYS A 182 -23.33 -1.71 -1.23
CA LYS A 182 -23.55 -2.86 -0.36
C LYS A 182 -22.22 -3.62 -0.11
N LEU A 183 -21.50 -3.98 -1.16
CA LEU A 183 -20.22 -4.69 -1.04
C LEU A 183 -19.17 -3.88 -0.27
N LEU A 184 -19.11 -2.56 -0.48
CA LEU A 184 -18.24 -1.67 0.27
C LEU A 184 -18.60 -1.62 1.76
N THR A 185 -19.88 -1.64 2.10
CA THR A 185 -20.35 -1.69 3.48
C THR A 185 -19.95 -3.02 4.11
N GLU A 186 -20.26 -4.12 3.45
CA GLU A 186 -19.98 -5.46 3.93
C GLU A 186 -18.45 -5.70 4.09
N SER A 187 -17.61 -5.15 3.21
CA SER A 187 -16.15 -5.25 3.31
C SER A 187 -15.56 -4.57 4.57
N THR A 188 -16.34 -3.70 5.21
CA THR A 188 -15.94 -3.12 6.51
C THR A 188 -16.31 -4.01 7.71
N LEU A 189 -17.24 -4.94 7.53
CA LEU A 189 -17.80 -5.79 8.58
C LEU A 189 -17.25 -7.22 8.51
N ARG A 190 -17.04 -7.74 7.30
CA ARG A 190 -16.56 -9.11 7.05
C ARG A 190 -15.59 -9.18 5.89
N ASP A 191 -14.86 -10.27 5.78
CA ASP A 191 -14.13 -10.60 4.57
C ASP A 191 -15.11 -11.00 3.47
N LEU A 192 -14.94 -10.41 2.29
CA LEU A 192 -15.74 -10.74 1.10
C LEU A 192 -15.25 -12.06 0.49
N SER A 193 -16.14 -12.82 -0.10
CA SER A 193 -15.78 -13.96 -0.94
C SER A 193 -15.01 -13.51 -2.19
N GLU A 194 -14.30 -14.43 -2.86
CA GLU A 194 -13.54 -14.12 -4.06
C GLU A 194 -14.39 -13.44 -5.16
N LYS A 195 -15.62 -13.94 -5.36
CA LYS A 195 -16.57 -13.35 -6.32
C LYS A 195 -17.00 -11.92 -5.95
N GLU A 196 -17.35 -11.71 -4.68
CA GLU A 196 -17.73 -10.38 -4.18
C GLU A 196 -16.59 -9.38 -4.26
N GLN A 197 -15.36 -9.84 -3.99
CA GLN A 197 -14.15 -9.04 -4.11
C GLN A 197 -13.90 -8.63 -5.57
N GLU A 198 -14.05 -9.56 -6.50
CA GLU A 198 -13.87 -9.34 -7.92
C GLU A 198 -14.92 -8.35 -8.45
N GLN A 199 -16.19 -8.56 -8.12
CA GLN A 199 -17.29 -7.67 -8.48
C GLN A 199 -17.09 -6.24 -7.91
N MET A 200 -16.72 -6.13 -6.63
CA MET A 200 -16.43 -4.85 -6.00
C MET A 200 -15.28 -4.11 -6.69
N GLN A 201 -14.22 -4.84 -7.06
CA GLN A 201 -13.06 -4.26 -7.75
C GLN A 201 -13.42 -3.78 -9.15
N GLU A 202 -14.20 -4.55 -9.91
CA GLU A 202 -14.63 -4.17 -11.27
C GLU A 202 -15.48 -2.91 -11.23
N GLN A 203 -16.53 -2.88 -10.41
CA GLN A 203 -17.41 -1.72 -10.30
C GLN A 203 -16.69 -0.48 -9.77
N MET A 204 -15.79 -0.66 -8.79
CA MET A 204 -14.98 0.45 -8.29
C MET A 204 -13.99 0.95 -9.34
N MET A 205 -13.43 0.06 -10.18
CA MET A 205 -12.54 0.44 -11.25
C MET A 205 -13.29 1.23 -12.34
N ASP A 206 -14.55 0.91 -12.61
CA ASP A 206 -15.37 1.66 -13.56
C ASP A 206 -15.62 3.09 -13.07
N ILE A 207 -15.93 3.27 -11.79
CA ILE A 207 -16.04 4.63 -11.18
C ILE A 207 -14.71 5.37 -11.23
N ILE A 208 -13.58 4.70 -10.96
CA ILE A 208 -12.26 5.32 -11.05
C ILE A 208 -11.96 5.78 -12.47
N LYS A 209 -12.35 5.00 -13.48
CA LYS A 209 -12.16 5.36 -14.90
C LYS A 209 -13.08 6.49 -15.35
N SER A 210 -14.31 6.57 -14.82
CA SER A 210 -15.27 7.64 -15.17
C SER A 210 -14.83 9.02 -14.67
N ILE A 211 -13.96 9.06 -13.63
CA ILE A 211 -13.50 10.30 -12.99
C ILE A 211 -11.98 10.46 -13.19
N PRO A 212 -11.50 11.27 -14.14
CA PRO A 212 -10.08 11.34 -14.51
C PRO A 212 -9.11 11.58 -13.34
N SER A 213 -9.53 12.37 -12.33
CA SER A 213 -8.68 12.66 -11.17
C SER A 213 -8.52 11.47 -10.21
N LEU A 214 -9.35 10.43 -10.34
CA LEU A 214 -9.22 9.18 -9.60
C LEU A 214 -8.26 8.18 -10.27
N ALA A 215 -7.79 8.47 -11.48
CA ALA A 215 -6.80 7.65 -12.16
C ALA A 215 -5.50 7.42 -11.34
N ILE A 216 -5.24 8.27 -10.34
CA ILE A 216 -4.15 8.06 -9.38
C ILE A 216 -4.20 6.70 -8.69
N PHE A 217 -5.39 6.13 -8.50
CA PHE A 217 -5.56 4.80 -7.90
C PHE A 217 -5.12 3.65 -8.84
N MET A 218 -5.02 3.94 -10.14
CA MET A 218 -4.55 2.99 -11.15
C MET A 218 -3.04 3.04 -11.37
N LEU A 219 -2.38 4.10 -10.89
CA LEU A 219 -0.93 4.23 -10.99
C LEU A 219 -0.23 3.26 -10.03
N PRO A 220 1.00 2.82 -10.35
CA PRO A 220 1.80 2.01 -9.45
C PRO A 220 1.89 2.65 -8.06
N GLY A 221 1.54 1.90 -7.01
CA GLY A 221 1.42 2.41 -5.63
C GLY A 221 0.08 3.08 -5.29
N GLY A 222 -0.76 3.39 -6.25
CA GLY A 222 -2.07 4.02 -6.03
C GLY A 222 -3.05 3.11 -5.30
N ALA A 223 -2.97 1.81 -5.52
CA ALA A 223 -3.80 0.82 -4.86
C ALA A 223 -3.69 0.84 -3.31
N ILE A 224 -2.58 1.34 -2.75
CA ILE A 224 -2.42 1.55 -1.31
C ILE A 224 -3.42 2.59 -0.78
N LEU A 225 -3.86 3.52 -1.61
CA LEU A 225 -4.81 4.57 -1.24
C LEU A 225 -6.27 4.09 -1.28
N LEU A 226 -6.57 3.00 -1.97
CA LEU A 226 -7.95 2.48 -2.11
C LEU A 226 -8.65 2.19 -0.78
N PRO A 227 -8.04 1.54 0.22
CA PRO A 227 -8.71 1.32 1.50
C PRO A 227 -9.05 2.63 2.24
N ILE A 228 -8.21 3.68 2.07
CA ILE A 228 -8.53 5.01 2.61
C ILE A 228 -9.72 5.60 1.87
N PHE A 229 -9.75 5.49 0.55
CA PHE A 229 -10.85 5.95 -0.28
C PHE A 229 -12.17 5.26 0.13
N ILE A 230 -12.19 3.94 0.22
CA ILE A 230 -13.35 3.14 0.65
C ILE A 230 -13.85 3.60 2.01
N LYS A 231 -12.95 3.82 2.98
CA LYS A 231 -13.31 4.30 4.33
C LYS A 231 -14.05 5.63 4.35
N PHE A 232 -13.86 6.48 3.33
CA PHE A 232 -14.52 7.78 3.23
C PHE A 232 -15.81 7.77 2.42
N ILE A 233 -16.08 6.74 1.63
CA ILE A 233 -17.32 6.62 0.83
C ILE A 233 -18.58 6.69 1.71
N PRO A 234 -18.71 5.98 2.85
CA PRO A 234 -19.89 6.06 3.71
C PRO A 234 -20.22 7.47 4.20
N LYS A 235 -19.18 8.32 4.35
CA LYS A 235 -19.36 9.72 4.76
C LYS A 235 -19.90 10.62 3.66
N LEU A 236 -19.82 10.18 2.40
CA LEU A 236 -20.37 10.89 1.24
C LEU A 236 -21.85 10.56 1.01
N LEU A 237 -22.27 9.40 1.45
CA LEU A 237 -23.63 8.87 1.24
C LEU A 237 -24.27 8.44 2.57
N PRO A 238 -24.46 9.37 3.53
CA PRO A 238 -25.07 9.00 4.81
C PRO A 238 -26.42 8.29 4.62
N SER A 239 -27.29 8.79 3.71
CA SER A 239 -28.63 8.25 3.46
C SER A 239 -28.61 6.83 2.86
N ALA A 240 -27.68 6.52 1.97
CA ALA A 240 -27.61 5.18 1.35
C ALA A 240 -27.11 4.11 2.33
N PHE A 241 -26.45 4.51 3.41
CA PHE A 241 -25.99 3.61 4.48
C PHE A 241 -27.01 3.51 5.63
N ASP A 242 -27.84 4.51 5.84
CA ASP A 242 -28.91 4.48 6.86
C ASP A 242 -30.11 3.65 6.41
N GLU A 243 -30.47 3.65 5.11
CA GLU A 243 -31.53 2.81 4.55
C GLU A 243 -31.23 1.30 4.68
N ASN A 244 -29.95 0.90 4.58
CA ASN A 244 -29.56 -0.51 4.77
C ASN A 244 -29.45 -0.93 6.25
N ARG A 245 -29.62 -0.01 7.20
CA ARG A 245 -29.56 -0.29 8.64
C ARG A 245 -30.91 -0.59 9.25
N ILE A 246 -31.98 -0.34 8.51
CA ILE A 246 -33.40 -0.48 8.99
C ILE A 246 -33.99 -1.85 8.63
N GLU A 247 -33.32 -2.68 7.83
CA GLU A 247 -33.79 -4.01 7.43
C GLU A 247 -33.37 -5.17 8.36
N GLU A 248 -32.78 -4.88 9.54
CA GLU A 248 -32.41 -5.87 10.56
C GLU A 248 -33.25 -5.70 11.85
N GLU A 249 -34.56 -5.52 11.76
CA GLU A 249 -35.51 -5.76 12.88
C GLU A 249 -36.38 -6.96 12.65
#